data_a16b6469eb23d742be0684fc9e402ab0
#
_entry.id   a16b6469eb23d742be0684fc9e402ab0
#
_cell.length_a   1.000
_cell.length_b   1.000
_cell.length_c   1.000
_cell.angle_alpha   90.00
_cell.angle_beta   90.00
_cell.angle_gamma   90.00
#
_symmetry.space_group_name_H-M   'P 1'
#
loop_
_entity.id
_entity.type
_entity.pdbx_description
1 polymer ?
#
loop_
_entity_poly.entity_id
_entity_poly.type
_entity_poly.pdbx_seq_one_letter_code
_entity_poly.pdbx_strand_id
1 'polypeptide(L)'
;MRKALIAVTLALGTQWASAQPSDASPVERGKYIATAADCAGCHGENLAGGAAIASPLGPIYASNITPDTRTGIGSWSEKQLRDALRKGRAPGKGWLYPAMPYTSYTGISDADVSALYTYLQSVPAVNHEVHATDLGFPFIRPAMIAWNVLYLKEGHAAGEKPAQGESAERGRYLVEALGHCSACHTPRGVLMAELPEQHLGGAFVGGWQAPNLTNDKSGLGSWSDQELTQFLQKGHNSGAVAGGDMGLAVSRSLSHLGDSDIADIIAYLRQVPPVMTQSLPAAPSRPARVDPDTVEGPITGWRNLANNATTDGAVLYQSACASCHGVDGTGTAGPDLGRLRDLRSAHPNNLVQVIAGGINLEMDGKHILMPGFRDQMNNEQIAALARYVRSTFGQVPGAGPDEQEVASILSDKTPVSWLINYAPALACGSIVVLVLLVGWVFARRKA
;
A
#
# COMPACT_ATOMS: atom_id res chain seq x y z
N MET A 1 -31.56 17.59 -54.22
CA MET A 1 -30.78 16.38 -53.97
C MET A 1 -29.87 16.66 -52.74
N ARG A 2 -30.32 16.31 -51.51
CA ARG A 2 -29.58 16.49 -50.25
C ARG A 2 -28.81 15.20 -49.99
N LYS A 3 -27.46 15.25 -50.00
CA LYS A 3 -26.59 14.14 -49.62
C LYS A 3 -26.52 14.10 -48.09
N ALA A 4 -27.04 13.04 -47.49
CA ALA A 4 -26.85 12.75 -46.07
C ALA A 4 -25.45 12.15 -45.88
N LEU A 5 -24.59 12.83 -45.12
CA LEU A 5 -23.35 12.26 -44.60
C LEU A 5 -23.72 11.42 -43.36
N ILE A 6 -23.55 10.12 -43.47
CA ILE A 6 -23.58 9.21 -42.32
C ILE A 6 -22.17 9.27 -41.68
N ALA A 7 -22.06 9.89 -40.50
CA ALA A 7 -20.88 9.83 -39.67
C ALA A 7 -20.88 8.48 -38.95
N VAL A 8 -19.98 7.57 -39.38
CA VAL A 8 -19.66 6.34 -38.67
C VAL A 8 -18.71 6.72 -37.53
N THR A 9 -19.23 6.85 -36.31
CA THR A 9 -18.42 6.93 -35.11
C THR A 9 -17.84 5.55 -34.84
N LEU A 10 -16.56 5.34 -35.21
CA LEU A 10 -15.77 4.22 -34.70
C LEU A 10 -15.60 4.44 -33.19
N ALA A 11 -16.31 3.66 -32.38
CA ALA A 11 -15.97 3.47 -30.97
C ALA A 11 -14.66 2.66 -30.93
N LEU A 12 -13.55 3.35 -30.75
CA LEU A 12 -12.27 2.74 -30.38
C LEU A 12 -12.43 2.25 -28.93
N GLY A 13 -12.95 1.01 -28.78
CA GLY A 13 -12.82 0.29 -27.53
C GLY A 13 -11.36 0.08 -27.24
N THR A 14 -10.82 0.72 -26.20
CA THR A 14 -9.51 0.42 -25.67
C THR A 14 -9.51 -1.03 -25.19
N GLN A 15 -9.04 -1.94 -26.00
CA GLN A 15 -8.80 -3.32 -25.57
C GLN A 15 -7.58 -3.29 -24.66
N TRP A 16 -7.82 -3.54 -23.39
CA TRP A 16 -6.76 -3.76 -22.40
C TRP A 16 -5.89 -4.94 -22.84
N ALA A 17 -4.57 -4.74 -22.83
CA ALA A 17 -3.64 -5.83 -23.11
C ALA A 17 -3.81 -6.94 -22.09
N SER A 18 -3.98 -8.17 -22.54
CA SER A 18 -4.15 -9.33 -21.66
C SER A 18 -2.85 -9.66 -20.94
N ALA A 19 -2.95 -10.01 -19.67
CA ALA A 19 -1.82 -10.18 -18.75
C ALA A 19 -1.11 -11.54 -18.87
N GLN A 20 -1.08 -12.24 -20.02
CA GLN A 20 -0.21 -13.43 -20.24
C GLN A 20 -0.24 -13.95 -21.67
N PRO A 21 0.72 -14.86 -22.07
CA PRO A 21 0.72 -15.52 -23.36
C PRO A 21 -0.60 -16.23 -23.66
N SER A 22 -0.98 -16.26 -24.92
CA SER A 22 -2.26 -16.82 -25.44
C SER A 22 -2.53 -18.28 -25.14
N ASP A 23 -1.55 -19.04 -24.64
CA ASP A 23 -1.59 -20.51 -24.53
C ASP A 23 -1.81 -21.01 -23.09
N ALA A 24 -1.90 -20.13 -22.08
CA ALA A 24 -2.18 -20.55 -20.71
C ALA A 24 -3.64 -20.99 -20.54
N SER A 25 -3.86 -22.04 -19.77
CA SER A 25 -5.22 -22.48 -19.42
C SER A 25 -5.97 -21.38 -18.64
N PRO A 26 -7.30 -21.32 -18.69
CA PRO A 26 -8.08 -20.34 -17.91
C PRO A 26 -7.74 -20.34 -16.42
N VAL A 27 -7.44 -21.50 -15.83
CA VAL A 27 -7.05 -21.61 -14.41
C VAL A 27 -5.68 -21.02 -14.17
N GLU A 28 -4.67 -21.29 -15.01
CA GLU A 28 -3.33 -20.74 -14.89
C GLU A 28 -3.34 -19.20 -15.07
N ARG A 29 -4.10 -18.71 -16.06
CA ARG A 29 -4.31 -17.29 -16.24
C ARG A 29 -4.99 -16.66 -15.01
N GLY A 30 -6.03 -17.29 -14.47
CA GLY A 30 -6.72 -16.82 -13.28
C GLY A 30 -5.82 -16.81 -12.04
N LYS A 31 -4.96 -17.84 -11.88
CA LYS A 31 -3.93 -17.87 -10.85
C LYS A 31 -2.96 -16.69 -10.98
N TYR A 32 -2.48 -16.44 -12.20
CA TYR A 32 -1.61 -15.30 -12.48
C TYR A 32 -2.29 -13.98 -12.12
N ILE A 33 -3.57 -13.78 -12.50
CA ILE A 33 -4.33 -12.56 -12.16
C ILE A 33 -4.48 -12.43 -10.64
N ALA A 34 -4.80 -13.51 -9.93
CA ALA A 34 -4.90 -13.50 -8.47
C ALA A 34 -3.57 -13.14 -7.79
N THR A 35 -2.45 -13.59 -8.37
CA THR A 35 -1.09 -13.26 -7.89
C THR A 35 -0.76 -11.80 -8.19
N ALA A 36 -0.94 -11.33 -9.42
CA ALA A 36 -0.64 -9.97 -9.83
C ALA A 36 -1.53 -8.92 -9.10
N ALA A 37 -2.76 -9.33 -8.74
CA ALA A 37 -3.68 -8.52 -7.95
C ALA A 37 -3.51 -8.69 -6.42
N ASP A 38 -2.49 -9.40 -5.99
CA ASP A 38 -2.17 -9.68 -4.57
C ASP A 38 -3.40 -10.09 -3.73
N CYS A 39 -4.27 -10.95 -4.28
CA CYS A 39 -5.46 -11.41 -3.57
C CYS A 39 -5.11 -12.06 -2.22
N ALA A 40 -4.00 -12.79 -2.17
CA ALA A 40 -3.51 -13.45 -0.97
C ALA A 40 -3.04 -12.47 0.11
N GLY A 41 -2.60 -11.26 -0.26
CA GLY A 41 -2.16 -10.22 0.67
C GLY A 41 -3.23 -9.86 1.70
N CYS A 42 -4.48 -9.76 1.26
CA CYS A 42 -5.62 -9.48 2.14
C CYS A 42 -6.39 -10.75 2.53
N HIS A 43 -6.60 -11.68 1.57
CA HIS A 43 -7.47 -12.85 1.78
C HIS A 43 -6.74 -14.07 2.35
N GLY A 44 -5.43 -13.95 2.64
CA GLY A 44 -4.58 -15.03 3.14
C GLY A 44 -4.15 -16.00 2.03
N GLU A 45 -3.11 -16.78 2.26
CA GLU A 45 -2.55 -17.71 1.27
C GLU A 45 -3.55 -18.80 0.83
N ASN A 46 -4.43 -19.20 1.74
CA ASN A 46 -5.52 -20.14 1.46
C ASN A 46 -6.80 -19.46 0.97
N LEU A 47 -6.80 -18.13 0.78
CA LEU A 47 -7.92 -17.31 0.32
C LEU A 47 -9.18 -17.37 1.23
N ALA A 48 -9.04 -17.88 2.45
CA ALA A 48 -10.16 -18.02 3.40
C ALA A 48 -10.53 -16.71 4.13
N GLY A 49 -9.73 -15.66 3.96
CA GLY A 49 -9.99 -14.35 4.58
C GLY A 49 -9.70 -14.32 6.07
N GLY A 50 -10.29 -13.34 6.76
CA GLY A 50 -10.19 -13.17 8.22
C GLY A 50 -9.13 -12.15 8.65
N ALA A 51 -8.20 -11.77 7.77
CA ALA A 51 -7.23 -10.72 8.08
C ALA A 51 -7.93 -9.39 8.31
N ALA A 52 -7.53 -8.70 9.39
CA ALA A 52 -7.99 -7.35 9.72
C ALA A 52 -7.14 -6.32 8.97
N ILE A 53 -7.72 -5.59 8.05
CA ILE A 53 -7.10 -4.45 7.39
C ILE A 53 -7.35 -3.24 8.27
N ALA A 54 -6.28 -2.62 8.75
CA ALA A 54 -6.37 -1.42 9.57
C ALA A 54 -7.00 -0.27 8.76
N SER A 55 -7.94 0.43 9.36
CA SER A 55 -8.45 1.68 8.82
C SER A 55 -8.67 2.68 9.94
N PRO A 56 -8.68 4.00 9.62
CA PRO A 56 -8.95 5.03 10.63
C PRO A 56 -10.34 4.91 11.29
N LEU A 57 -11.23 4.15 10.69
CA LEU A 57 -12.62 3.95 11.15
C LEU A 57 -12.80 2.65 11.94
N GLY A 58 -11.78 1.83 12.01
CA GLY A 58 -11.80 0.51 12.62
C GLY A 58 -11.35 -0.60 11.65
N PRO A 59 -11.24 -1.85 12.11
CA PRO A 59 -10.76 -2.95 11.29
C PRO A 59 -11.79 -3.35 10.22
N ILE A 60 -11.29 -3.57 9.00
CA ILE A 60 -12.07 -4.12 7.89
C ILE A 60 -11.57 -5.53 7.64
N TYR A 61 -12.45 -6.52 7.77
CA TYR A 61 -12.07 -7.93 7.64
C TYR A 61 -12.21 -8.39 6.19
N ALA A 62 -11.12 -8.94 5.63
CA ALA A 62 -11.10 -9.54 4.31
C ALA A 62 -11.99 -10.78 4.27
N SER A 63 -12.82 -10.91 3.23
CA SER A 63 -13.79 -12.00 3.10
C SER A 63 -13.14 -13.32 2.72
N ASN A 64 -13.80 -14.45 3.01
CA ASN A 64 -13.50 -15.73 2.38
C ASN A 64 -13.87 -15.65 0.89
N ILE A 65 -12.90 -15.89 -0.01
CA ILE A 65 -13.08 -15.93 -1.47
C ILE A 65 -12.83 -17.32 -2.05
N THR A 66 -12.78 -18.36 -1.19
CA THR A 66 -12.75 -19.75 -1.66
C THR A 66 -14.12 -20.20 -2.17
N PRO A 67 -14.21 -21.31 -2.93
CA PRO A 67 -15.49 -21.84 -3.44
C PRO A 67 -16.33 -22.56 -2.38
N ASP A 68 -16.17 -22.22 -1.11
CA ASP A 68 -17.11 -22.65 -0.07
C ASP A 68 -18.47 -22.00 -0.28
N THR A 69 -19.54 -22.81 -0.34
CA THR A 69 -20.88 -22.33 -0.69
C THR A 69 -21.58 -21.60 0.45
N ARG A 70 -21.11 -21.76 1.69
CA ARG A 70 -21.71 -21.16 2.88
C ARG A 70 -21.01 -19.88 3.30
N THR A 71 -19.69 -19.90 3.35
CA THR A 71 -18.88 -18.79 3.89
C THR A 71 -18.05 -18.05 2.84
N GLY A 72 -17.89 -18.66 1.65
CA GLY A 72 -17.10 -18.12 0.54
C GLY A 72 -17.95 -17.66 -0.65
N ILE A 73 -17.37 -17.81 -1.85
CA ILE A 73 -17.99 -17.40 -3.11
C ILE A 73 -18.46 -18.56 -3.99
N GLY A 74 -18.57 -19.79 -3.44
CA GLY A 74 -18.93 -20.99 -4.21
C GLY A 74 -20.31 -20.93 -4.85
N SER A 75 -21.23 -20.14 -4.29
CA SER A 75 -22.56 -19.92 -4.87
C SER A 75 -22.65 -18.71 -5.80
N TRP A 76 -21.55 -17.97 -6.00
CA TRP A 76 -21.57 -16.77 -6.82
C TRP A 76 -21.47 -17.11 -8.30
N SER A 77 -22.17 -16.32 -9.14
CA SER A 77 -21.94 -16.30 -10.57
C SER A 77 -20.73 -15.41 -10.90
N GLU A 78 -20.13 -15.61 -12.08
CA GLU A 78 -19.08 -14.74 -12.61
C GLU A 78 -19.50 -13.26 -12.62
N LYS A 79 -20.77 -12.97 -12.99
CA LYS A 79 -21.30 -11.61 -12.94
C LYS A 79 -21.26 -11.01 -11.53
N GLN A 80 -21.52 -11.81 -10.50
CA GLN A 80 -21.49 -11.34 -9.11
C GLN A 80 -20.06 -11.07 -8.65
N LEU A 81 -19.07 -11.86 -9.05
CA LEU A 81 -17.66 -11.58 -8.84
C LEU A 81 -17.25 -10.30 -9.57
N ARG A 82 -17.65 -10.14 -10.84
CA ARG A 82 -17.40 -8.93 -11.63
C ARG A 82 -17.96 -7.67 -10.95
N ASP A 83 -19.20 -7.73 -10.47
CA ASP A 83 -19.83 -6.60 -9.78
C ASP A 83 -19.12 -6.28 -8.44
N ALA A 84 -18.59 -7.30 -7.73
CA ALA A 84 -17.78 -7.09 -6.53
C ALA A 84 -16.45 -6.39 -6.85
N LEU A 85 -15.74 -6.87 -7.88
CA LEU A 85 -14.45 -6.33 -8.30
C LEU A 85 -14.56 -4.92 -8.89
N ARG A 86 -15.59 -4.65 -9.72
CA ARG A 86 -15.65 -3.40 -10.48
C ARG A 86 -16.57 -2.34 -9.90
N LYS A 87 -17.55 -2.75 -9.10
CA LYS A 87 -18.58 -1.85 -8.55
C LYS A 87 -18.58 -1.82 -7.02
N GLY A 88 -17.74 -2.65 -6.38
CA GLY A 88 -17.78 -2.82 -4.95
C GLY A 88 -19.12 -3.34 -4.44
N ARG A 89 -19.83 -4.20 -5.21
CA ARG A 89 -21.12 -4.74 -4.83
C ARG A 89 -21.12 -6.27 -4.74
N ALA A 90 -21.30 -6.80 -3.53
CA ALA A 90 -21.21 -8.22 -3.24
C ALA A 90 -22.53 -8.81 -2.74
N PRO A 91 -22.92 -10.04 -3.14
CA PRO A 91 -24.07 -10.76 -2.60
C PRO A 91 -24.01 -10.86 -1.08
N GLY A 92 -25.15 -10.69 -0.43
CA GLY A 92 -25.28 -10.78 1.03
C GLY A 92 -24.63 -9.67 1.84
N LYS A 93 -23.66 -8.93 1.26
CA LYS A 93 -22.95 -7.82 1.95
C LYS A 93 -23.39 -6.43 1.45
N GLY A 94 -24.00 -6.35 0.27
CA GLY A 94 -24.33 -5.07 -0.37
C GLY A 94 -23.07 -4.36 -0.87
N TRP A 95 -22.86 -3.11 -0.45
CA TRP A 95 -21.72 -2.30 -0.86
C TRP A 95 -20.48 -2.61 -0.03
N LEU A 96 -19.35 -2.77 -0.71
CA LEU A 96 -18.05 -3.01 -0.07
C LEU A 96 -17.42 -1.68 0.34
N TYR A 97 -16.56 -1.73 1.36
CA TYR A 97 -15.67 -0.61 1.66
C TYR A 97 -14.50 -0.58 0.68
N PRO A 98 -13.96 0.59 0.31
CA PRO A 98 -12.87 0.74 -0.65
C PRO A 98 -11.50 0.30 -0.11
N ALA A 99 -11.45 -0.38 1.04
CA ALA A 99 -10.31 -1.18 1.46
C ALA A 99 -10.08 -2.37 0.53
N MET A 100 -11.13 -2.94 -0.08
CA MET A 100 -11.01 -3.72 -1.29
C MET A 100 -10.85 -2.73 -2.45
N PRO A 101 -9.76 -2.76 -3.22
CA PRO A 101 -9.43 -1.69 -4.18
C PRO A 101 -10.24 -1.78 -5.48
N TYR A 102 -11.59 -1.85 -5.37
CA TYR A 102 -12.47 -1.92 -6.54
C TYR A 102 -12.40 -0.67 -7.43
N THR A 103 -11.91 0.44 -6.90
CA THR A 103 -11.60 1.64 -7.69
C THR A 103 -10.46 1.44 -8.69
N SER A 104 -9.56 0.51 -8.43
CA SER A 104 -8.54 0.03 -9.36
C SER A 104 -9.03 -1.17 -10.16
N TYR A 105 -9.62 -2.16 -9.49
CA TYR A 105 -10.11 -3.39 -10.12
C TYR A 105 -11.23 -3.15 -11.14
N THR A 106 -11.88 -1.99 -11.12
CA THR A 106 -12.81 -1.60 -12.17
C THR A 106 -12.17 -1.61 -13.57
N GLY A 107 -10.83 -1.48 -13.66
CA GLY A 107 -10.04 -1.57 -14.88
C GLY A 107 -9.71 -3.00 -15.35
N ILE A 108 -9.98 -4.04 -14.57
CA ILE A 108 -9.67 -5.43 -14.97
C ILE A 108 -10.50 -5.83 -16.20
N SER A 109 -9.88 -6.46 -17.20
CA SER A 109 -10.55 -6.91 -18.43
C SER A 109 -11.60 -7.99 -18.16
N ASP A 110 -12.61 -8.12 -19.05
CA ASP A 110 -13.61 -9.18 -18.93
C ASP A 110 -13.00 -10.59 -19.00
N ALA A 111 -12.00 -10.75 -19.87
CA ALA A 111 -11.30 -12.03 -20.01
C ALA A 111 -10.54 -12.40 -18.71
N ASP A 112 -9.94 -11.42 -18.04
CA ASP A 112 -9.21 -11.65 -16.79
C ASP A 112 -10.14 -11.87 -15.61
N VAL A 113 -11.31 -11.22 -15.56
CA VAL A 113 -12.35 -11.52 -14.57
C VAL A 113 -12.86 -12.95 -14.74
N SER A 114 -13.09 -13.42 -15.99
CA SER A 114 -13.53 -14.77 -16.28
C SER A 114 -12.49 -15.81 -15.88
N ALA A 115 -11.21 -15.57 -16.20
CA ALA A 115 -10.10 -16.41 -15.81
C ALA A 115 -9.96 -16.48 -14.27
N LEU A 116 -10.01 -15.31 -13.60
CA LEU A 116 -9.96 -15.22 -12.14
C LEU A 116 -11.11 -16.00 -11.49
N TYR A 117 -12.33 -15.84 -12.01
CA TYR A 117 -13.48 -16.62 -11.52
C TYR A 117 -13.25 -18.13 -11.65
N THR A 118 -12.76 -18.58 -12.81
CA THR A 118 -12.46 -20.00 -13.06
C THR A 118 -11.42 -20.52 -12.06
N TYR A 119 -10.36 -19.75 -11.79
CA TYR A 119 -9.35 -20.10 -10.79
C TYR A 119 -9.93 -20.17 -9.38
N LEU A 120 -10.66 -19.14 -8.94
CA LEU A 120 -11.24 -19.08 -7.59
C LEU A 120 -12.26 -20.20 -7.35
N GLN A 121 -12.94 -20.69 -8.39
CA GLN A 121 -13.82 -21.86 -8.29
C GLN A 121 -13.06 -23.19 -8.28
N SER A 122 -11.77 -23.20 -8.63
CA SER A 122 -10.93 -24.40 -8.68
C SER A 122 -10.07 -24.63 -7.44
N VAL A 123 -9.89 -23.62 -6.59
CA VAL A 123 -9.08 -23.74 -5.35
C VAL A 123 -9.84 -24.57 -4.29
N PRO A 124 -9.13 -25.14 -3.28
CA PRO A 124 -9.81 -25.87 -2.20
C PRO A 124 -10.82 -24.99 -1.46
N ALA A 125 -12.03 -25.52 -1.29
CA ALA A 125 -13.05 -24.87 -0.47
C ALA A 125 -12.66 -24.89 1.01
N VAL A 126 -12.65 -23.74 1.66
CA VAL A 126 -12.37 -23.60 3.09
C VAL A 126 -13.58 -23.02 3.80
N ASN A 127 -14.18 -23.81 4.70
CA ASN A 127 -15.27 -23.32 5.52
C ASN A 127 -14.70 -22.46 6.66
N HIS A 128 -14.75 -21.14 6.48
CA HIS A 128 -14.25 -20.15 7.44
C HIS A 128 -15.20 -18.98 7.52
N GLU A 129 -15.80 -18.79 8.69
CA GLU A 129 -16.67 -17.65 8.97
C GLU A 129 -15.83 -16.46 9.42
N VAL A 130 -15.86 -15.40 8.65
CA VAL A 130 -15.10 -14.17 8.90
C VAL A 130 -15.93 -13.20 9.73
N HIS A 131 -15.29 -12.53 10.67
CA HIS A 131 -15.92 -11.46 11.46
C HIS A 131 -16.59 -10.42 10.57
N ALA A 132 -17.79 -10.00 10.92
CA ALA A 132 -18.46 -8.92 10.23
C ALA A 132 -17.72 -7.60 10.46
N THR A 133 -17.44 -6.87 9.38
CA THR A 133 -16.96 -5.49 9.49
C THR A 133 -18.09 -4.57 9.88
N ASP A 134 -17.97 -3.90 11.02
CA ASP A 134 -18.89 -2.86 11.49
C ASP A 134 -18.06 -1.61 11.84
N LEU A 135 -18.20 -0.57 11.02
CA LEU A 135 -17.54 0.73 11.23
C LEU A 135 -18.45 1.73 11.98
N GLY A 136 -19.68 1.31 12.32
CA GLY A 136 -20.65 2.17 12.97
C GLY A 136 -21.22 3.27 12.09
N PHE A 137 -22.27 3.96 12.59
CA PHE A 137 -22.88 5.09 11.91
C PHE A 137 -21.96 6.34 11.97
N PRO A 138 -21.83 7.12 10.88
CA PRO A 138 -22.53 7.04 9.58
C PRO A 138 -21.82 6.18 8.52
N PHE A 139 -20.75 5.44 8.87
CA PHE A 139 -19.91 4.70 7.93
C PHE A 139 -20.48 3.31 7.59
N ILE A 140 -21.82 3.23 7.57
CA ILE A 140 -22.53 2.01 7.19
C ILE A 140 -22.42 1.72 5.69
N ARG A 141 -22.50 0.45 5.30
CA ARG A 141 -22.36 0.02 3.88
C ARG A 141 -23.26 0.76 2.90
N PRO A 142 -24.53 1.10 3.19
CA PRO A 142 -25.36 1.90 2.28
C PRO A 142 -24.80 3.30 1.98
N ALA A 143 -24.02 3.90 2.90
CA ALA A 143 -23.38 5.20 2.65
C ALA A 143 -22.35 5.14 1.52
N MET A 144 -21.82 3.95 1.20
CA MET A 144 -20.90 3.75 0.08
C MET A 144 -21.55 4.01 -1.29
N ILE A 145 -22.89 4.04 -1.40
CA ILE A 145 -23.57 4.48 -2.63
C ILE A 145 -23.16 5.92 -2.97
N ALA A 146 -23.26 6.82 -2.00
CA ALA A 146 -22.89 8.23 -2.21
C ALA A 146 -21.39 8.38 -2.49
N TRP A 147 -20.56 7.64 -1.76
CA TRP A 147 -19.10 7.63 -1.99
C TRP A 147 -18.76 7.14 -3.41
N ASN A 148 -19.39 6.05 -3.86
CA ASN A 148 -19.17 5.51 -5.22
C ASN A 148 -19.63 6.47 -6.31
N VAL A 149 -20.76 7.17 -6.12
CA VAL A 149 -21.21 8.19 -7.09
C VAL A 149 -20.18 9.30 -7.26
N LEU A 150 -19.45 9.64 -6.19
CA LEU A 150 -18.45 10.71 -6.23
C LEU A 150 -17.10 10.23 -6.78
N TYR A 151 -16.70 9.01 -6.48
CA TYR A 151 -15.30 8.58 -6.66
C TYR A 151 -15.09 7.35 -7.54
N LEU A 152 -16.09 6.48 -7.71
CA LEU A 152 -15.97 5.33 -8.60
C LEU A 152 -16.29 5.72 -10.05
N LYS A 153 -15.30 5.56 -10.93
CA LYS A 153 -15.48 5.70 -12.39
C LYS A 153 -15.35 4.31 -13.00
N GLU A 154 -16.47 3.66 -13.30
CA GLU A 154 -16.47 2.30 -13.85
C GLU A 154 -15.64 2.20 -15.14
N GLY A 155 -14.75 1.21 -15.20
CA GLY A 155 -13.84 0.96 -16.33
C GLY A 155 -12.59 1.84 -16.36
N HIS A 156 -12.44 2.77 -15.40
CA HIS A 156 -11.36 3.73 -15.37
C HIS A 156 -10.69 3.73 -13.98
N ALA A 157 -9.48 3.17 -13.88
CA ALA A 157 -8.67 3.32 -12.68
C ALA A 157 -8.23 4.78 -12.49
N ALA A 158 -7.95 5.21 -11.27
CA ALA A 158 -7.47 6.57 -11.00
C ALA A 158 -6.13 6.82 -11.74
N GLY A 159 -5.96 8.02 -12.30
CA GLY A 159 -4.69 8.41 -12.96
C GLY A 159 -4.63 8.19 -14.47
N GLU A 160 -5.73 7.86 -15.12
CA GLU A 160 -5.78 7.50 -16.54
C GLU A 160 -5.31 8.58 -17.53
N LYS A 161 -4.05 8.45 -17.94
CA LYS A 161 -3.65 8.85 -19.28
C LYS A 161 -3.18 7.61 -20.03
N PRO A 162 -3.57 7.44 -21.31
CA PRO A 162 -3.06 6.33 -22.13
C PRO A 162 -1.54 6.35 -22.14
N ALA A 163 -0.92 5.19 -21.90
CA ALA A 163 0.53 5.07 -22.00
C ALA A 163 0.95 5.00 -23.47
N GLN A 164 2.19 5.41 -23.75
CA GLN A 164 2.72 5.37 -25.11
C GLN A 164 3.51 4.07 -25.32
N GLY A 165 3.06 3.28 -26.27
CA GLY A 165 3.66 1.98 -26.61
C GLY A 165 3.02 0.81 -25.85
N GLU A 166 3.11 -0.37 -26.47
CA GLU A 166 2.46 -1.60 -26.00
C GLU A 166 2.94 -2.02 -24.59
N SER A 167 4.26 -1.99 -24.37
CA SER A 167 4.88 -2.33 -23.08
C SER A 167 4.37 -1.43 -21.95
N ALA A 168 4.38 -0.11 -22.16
CA ALA A 168 3.91 0.81 -21.13
C ALA A 168 2.39 0.73 -20.91
N GLU A 169 1.59 0.43 -21.95
CA GLU A 169 0.16 0.21 -21.78
C GLU A 169 -0.14 -1.06 -20.98
N ARG A 170 0.63 -2.13 -21.22
CA ARG A 170 0.59 -3.33 -20.38
C ARG A 170 1.02 -3.02 -18.95
N GLY A 171 2.11 -2.27 -18.77
CA GLY A 171 2.57 -1.81 -17.46
C GLY A 171 1.50 -0.98 -16.73
N ARG A 172 0.78 -0.11 -17.45
CA ARG A 172 -0.35 0.63 -16.92
C ARG A 172 -1.43 -0.31 -16.37
N TYR A 173 -1.79 -1.34 -17.12
CA TYR A 173 -2.73 -2.34 -16.66
C TYR A 173 -2.27 -3.07 -15.39
N LEU A 174 -0.98 -3.44 -15.33
CA LEU A 174 -0.38 -4.09 -14.16
C LEU A 174 -0.34 -3.16 -12.95
N VAL A 175 0.00 -1.88 -13.11
CA VAL A 175 0.13 -0.91 -12.01
C VAL A 175 -1.22 -0.42 -11.53
N GLU A 176 -2.11 -0.03 -12.46
CA GLU A 176 -3.35 0.68 -12.12
C GLU A 176 -4.51 -0.27 -11.82
N ALA A 177 -4.65 -1.34 -12.60
CA ALA A 177 -5.78 -2.24 -12.46
C ALA A 177 -5.48 -3.45 -11.57
N LEU A 178 -4.39 -4.19 -11.80
CA LEU A 178 -4.09 -5.39 -11.04
C LEU A 178 -3.34 -5.07 -9.74
N GLY A 179 -2.16 -4.48 -9.83
CA GLY A 179 -1.31 -4.19 -8.68
C GLY A 179 -1.79 -3.06 -7.78
N HIS A 180 -2.82 -2.30 -8.21
CA HIS A 180 -3.45 -1.21 -7.44
C HIS A 180 -2.44 -0.34 -6.64
N CYS A 181 -1.29 -0.06 -7.23
CA CYS A 181 -0.17 0.63 -6.58
C CYS A 181 -0.60 1.99 -6.00
N SER A 182 -1.57 2.66 -6.67
CA SER A 182 -2.14 3.92 -6.20
C SER A 182 -2.80 3.82 -4.83
N ALA A 183 -3.32 2.65 -4.44
CA ALA A 183 -3.98 2.45 -3.15
C ALA A 183 -3.07 2.78 -1.94
N CYS A 184 -1.76 2.55 -2.08
CA CYS A 184 -0.76 2.89 -1.07
C CYS A 184 0.08 4.11 -1.45
N HIS A 185 0.31 4.35 -2.75
CA HIS A 185 1.25 5.37 -3.23
C HIS A 185 0.57 6.67 -3.68
N THR A 186 -0.75 6.83 -3.51
CA THR A 186 -1.45 8.09 -3.77
C THR A 186 -2.06 8.63 -2.47
N PRO A 187 -1.87 9.91 -2.14
CA PRO A 187 -2.44 10.50 -0.95
C PRO A 187 -3.97 10.49 -0.99
N ARG A 188 -4.60 10.48 0.17
CA ARG A 188 -6.05 10.46 0.29
C ARG A 188 -6.61 11.79 0.74
N GLY A 189 -7.72 12.19 0.12
CA GLY A 189 -8.46 13.38 0.49
C GLY A 189 -9.35 13.19 1.72
N VAL A 190 -10.17 14.18 1.98
CA VAL A 190 -11.01 14.32 3.19
C VAL A 190 -11.96 13.13 3.40
N LEU A 191 -12.47 12.53 2.32
CA LEU A 191 -13.36 11.36 2.35
C LEU A 191 -12.62 10.05 2.03
N MET A 192 -11.31 10.02 2.23
CA MET A 192 -10.46 8.84 2.05
C MET A 192 -10.37 8.32 0.61
N ALA A 193 -10.84 9.08 -0.39
CA ALA A 193 -10.58 8.80 -1.80
C ALA A 193 -9.17 9.27 -2.18
N GLU A 194 -8.56 8.60 -3.16
CA GLU A 194 -7.28 8.99 -3.73
C GLU A 194 -7.37 10.38 -4.37
N LEU A 195 -6.29 11.17 -4.28
CA LEU A 195 -6.17 12.49 -4.88
C LEU A 195 -5.55 12.38 -6.29
N PRO A 196 -6.34 12.50 -7.37
CA PRO A 196 -5.84 12.28 -8.73
C PRO A 196 -4.70 13.20 -9.14
N GLU A 197 -4.66 14.40 -8.59
CA GLU A 197 -3.61 15.40 -8.86
C GLU A 197 -2.25 15.02 -8.25
N GLN A 198 -2.25 14.09 -7.28
CA GLN A 198 -1.05 13.57 -6.63
C GLN A 198 -0.88 12.07 -6.89
N HIS A 199 -1.41 11.61 -8.01
CA HIS A 199 -1.39 10.20 -8.39
C HIS A 199 0.03 9.61 -8.35
N LEU A 200 0.20 8.51 -7.61
CA LEU A 200 1.48 7.84 -7.37
C LEU A 200 2.58 8.73 -6.73
N GLY A 201 2.22 9.90 -6.19
CA GLY A 201 3.16 10.87 -5.60
C GLY A 201 3.67 10.49 -4.21
N GLY A 202 3.27 9.34 -3.66
CA GLY A 202 3.62 8.88 -2.32
C GLY A 202 2.57 9.27 -1.28
N ALA A 203 2.42 8.44 -0.23
CA ALA A 203 1.43 8.65 0.82
C ALA A 203 1.85 8.04 2.16
N PHE A 204 1.08 8.32 3.21
CA PHE A 204 1.21 7.64 4.50
C PHE A 204 0.14 6.56 4.64
N VAL A 205 0.55 5.34 4.95
CA VAL A 205 -0.33 4.18 5.14
C VAL A 205 0.19 3.37 6.33
N GLY A 206 -0.65 3.15 7.32
CA GLY A 206 -0.31 2.27 8.44
C GLY A 206 0.96 2.69 9.20
N GLY A 207 1.20 3.99 9.37
CA GLY A 207 2.44 4.49 9.98
C GLY A 207 3.68 4.45 9.06
N TRP A 208 3.59 3.82 7.88
CA TRP A 208 4.63 3.80 6.86
C TRP A 208 4.48 4.97 5.89
N GLN A 209 5.59 5.38 5.29
CA GLN A 209 5.62 6.28 4.16
C GLN A 209 5.84 5.48 2.87
N ALA A 210 4.77 5.27 2.09
CA ALA A 210 4.89 4.77 0.73
C ALA A 210 5.53 5.85 -0.15
N PRO A 211 6.65 5.56 -0.84
CA PRO A 211 7.40 6.58 -1.58
C PRO A 211 6.67 7.04 -2.84
N ASN A 212 7.13 8.17 -3.38
CA ASN A 212 6.74 8.68 -4.69
C ASN A 212 7.23 7.75 -5.80
N LEU A 213 6.29 7.21 -6.60
CA LEU A 213 6.55 6.32 -7.74
C LEU A 213 6.62 7.06 -9.08
N THR A 214 6.45 8.38 -9.09
CA THR A 214 6.55 9.15 -10.34
C THR A 214 8.00 9.33 -10.78
N ASN A 215 8.19 9.69 -12.05
CA ASN A 215 9.51 9.93 -12.62
C ASN A 215 10.09 11.31 -12.21
N ASP A 216 9.84 11.73 -10.99
CA ASP A 216 10.45 12.91 -10.37
C ASP A 216 11.75 12.54 -9.64
N LYS A 217 12.62 13.53 -9.42
CA LYS A 217 13.88 13.32 -8.66
C LYS A 217 13.63 12.94 -7.21
N SER A 218 12.50 13.35 -6.63
CA SER A 218 12.06 12.95 -5.29
C SER A 218 11.45 11.54 -5.24
N GLY A 219 11.19 10.95 -6.42
CA GLY A 219 10.64 9.61 -6.61
C GLY A 219 11.60 8.69 -7.34
N LEU A 220 11.07 7.97 -8.35
CA LEU A 220 11.82 6.97 -9.11
C LEU A 220 12.75 7.57 -10.18
N GLY A 221 12.69 8.87 -10.44
CA GLY A 221 13.55 9.52 -11.44
C GLY A 221 15.04 9.44 -11.14
N SER A 222 15.42 9.12 -9.91
CA SER A 222 16.82 8.90 -9.48
C SER A 222 17.23 7.43 -9.44
N TRP A 223 16.34 6.48 -9.79
CA TRP A 223 16.61 5.06 -9.84
C TRP A 223 16.87 4.60 -11.26
N SER A 224 17.84 3.74 -11.47
CA SER A 224 18.01 3.01 -12.74
C SER A 224 16.94 1.92 -12.88
N ASP A 225 16.67 1.50 -14.12
CA ASP A 225 15.73 0.40 -14.37
C ASP A 225 16.22 -0.92 -13.73
N GLN A 226 17.53 -1.12 -13.66
CA GLN A 226 18.11 -2.27 -12.96
C GLN A 226 17.83 -2.25 -11.45
N GLU A 227 17.95 -1.09 -10.81
CA GLU A 227 17.61 -0.93 -9.37
C GLU A 227 16.12 -1.17 -9.12
N LEU A 228 15.25 -0.69 -10.02
CA LEU A 228 13.81 -0.93 -9.95
C LEU A 228 13.49 -2.41 -10.13
N THR A 229 14.07 -3.07 -11.14
CA THR A 229 13.91 -4.51 -11.36
C THR A 229 14.31 -5.31 -10.14
N GLN A 230 15.48 -5.03 -9.57
CA GLN A 230 15.95 -5.72 -8.36
C GLN A 230 15.01 -5.49 -7.18
N PHE A 231 14.54 -4.26 -6.98
CA PHE A 231 13.65 -3.96 -5.86
C PHE A 231 12.28 -4.64 -6.02
N LEU A 232 11.68 -4.58 -7.20
CA LEU A 232 10.36 -5.16 -7.45
C LEU A 232 10.39 -6.70 -7.40
N GLN A 233 11.47 -7.33 -7.87
CA GLN A 233 11.58 -8.80 -7.88
C GLN A 233 12.14 -9.37 -6.58
N LYS A 234 13.05 -8.64 -5.90
CA LYS A 234 13.82 -9.18 -4.76
C LYS A 234 13.56 -8.45 -3.45
N GLY A 235 12.71 -7.42 -3.45
CA GLY A 235 12.43 -6.60 -2.27
C GLY A 235 13.60 -5.73 -1.81
N HIS A 236 14.72 -5.72 -2.51
CA HIS A 236 15.87 -4.90 -2.15
C HIS A 236 16.75 -4.57 -3.35
N ASN A 237 17.50 -3.50 -3.21
CA ASN A 237 18.64 -3.14 -4.07
C ASN A 237 19.74 -2.49 -3.22
N SER A 238 20.71 -1.84 -3.85
CA SER A 238 21.82 -1.18 -3.13
C SER A 238 21.40 0.00 -2.24
N GLY A 239 20.21 0.57 -2.44
CA GLY A 239 19.76 1.80 -1.77
C GLY A 239 18.40 1.68 -1.07
N ALA A 240 17.75 0.54 -1.09
CA ALA A 240 16.44 0.35 -0.48
C ALA A 240 16.16 -1.11 -0.12
N VAL A 241 15.33 -1.33 0.90
CA VAL A 241 14.78 -2.63 1.28
C VAL A 241 13.29 -2.46 1.52
N ALA A 242 12.48 -3.35 0.98
CA ALA A 242 11.04 -3.36 1.19
C ALA A 242 10.71 -3.80 2.62
N GLY A 243 9.89 -3.01 3.31
CA GLY A 243 9.40 -3.31 4.64
C GLY A 243 7.87 -3.22 4.70
N GLY A 244 7.27 -3.71 5.80
CA GLY A 244 5.83 -3.66 6.01
C GLY A 244 5.04 -4.28 4.85
N ASP A 245 3.93 -3.64 4.47
CA ASP A 245 3.04 -4.11 3.40
C ASP A 245 3.73 -4.17 2.04
N MET A 246 4.71 -3.30 1.75
CA MET A 246 5.48 -3.39 0.50
C MET A 246 6.31 -4.67 0.44
N GLY A 247 6.85 -5.14 1.57
CA GLY A 247 7.53 -6.43 1.64
C GLY A 247 6.59 -7.59 1.32
N LEU A 248 5.35 -7.53 1.82
CA LEU A 248 4.32 -8.53 1.50
C LEU A 248 3.93 -8.47 0.02
N ALA A 249 3.72 -7.27 -0.55
CA ALA A 249 3.43 -7.10 -1.97
C ALA A 249 4.54 -7.67 -2.86
N VAL A 250 5.80 -7.48 -2.49
CA VAL A 250 6.92 -8.09 -3.23
C VAL A 250 6.89 -9.61 -3.08
N SER A 251 6.84 -10.13 -1.85
CA SER A 251 6.97 -11.59 -1.62
C SER A 251 5.79 -12.40 -2.16
N ARG A 252 4.58 -11.85 -2.16
CA ARG A 252 3.35 -12.57 -2.56
C ARG A 252 2.90 -12.30 -3.99
N SER A 253 3.33 -11.18 -4.58
CA SER A 253 2.90 -10.76 -5.91
C SER A 253 4.08 -10.49 -6.84
N LEU A 254 4.81 -9.39 -6.64
CA LEU A 254 5.76 -8.86 -7.61
C LEU A 254 6.92 -9.82 -7.94
N SER A 255 7.44 -10.57 -6.96
CA SER A 255 8.50 -11.57 -7.18
C SER A 255 8.07 -12.75 -8.05
N HIS A 256 6.76 -12.95 -8.22
CA HIS A 256 6.18 -14.03 -9.03
C HIS A 256 5.80 -13.58 -10.44
N LEU A 257 5.98 -12.29 -10.76
CA LEU A 257 5.77 -11.78 -12.11
C LEU A 257 6.98 -12.07 -12.99
N GLY A 258 6.74 -12.26 -14.29
CA GLY A 258 7.81 -12.47 -15.27
C GLY A 258 8.65 -11.21 -15.49
N ASP A 259 9.87 -11.39 -16.00
CA ASP A 259 10.78 -10.27 -16.31
C ASP A 259 10.15 -9.26 -17.27
N SER A 260 9.35 -9.73 -18.24
CA SER A 260 8.62 -8.86 -19.16
C SER A 260 7.60 -7.99 -18.44
N ASP A 261 6.86 -8.54 -17.47
CA ASP A 261 5.86 -7.79 -16.72
C ASP A 261 6.50 -6.72 -15.83
N ILE A 262 7.63 -7.04 -15.20
CA ILE A 262 8.42 -6.06 -14.43
C ILE A 262 8.96 -4.95 -15.34
N ALA A 263 9.47 -5.29 -16.52
CA ALA A 263 9.91 -4.31 -17.50
C ALA A 263 8.76 -3.41 -17.98
N ASP A 264 7.58 -3.98 -18.20
CA ASP A 264 6.37 -3.25 -18.59
C ASP A 264 5.90 -2.30 -17.47
N ILE A 265 5.90 -2.74 -16.22
CA ILE A 265 5.64 -1.88 -15.04
C ILE A 265 6.59 -0.69 -15.03
N ILE A 266 7.90 -0.92 -15.20
CA ILE A 266 8.92 0.14 -15.21
C ILE A 266 8.69 1.09 -16.39
N ALA A 267 8.40 0.56 -17.58
CA ALA A 267 8.12 1.37 -18.77
C ALA A 267 6.93 2.32 -18.57
N TYR A 268 5.89 1.86 -17.87
CA TYR A 268 4.77 2.72 -17.49
C TYR A 268 5.16 3.75 -16.43
N LEU A 269 5.81 3.35 -15.33
CA LEU A 269 6.19 4.25 -14.24
C LEU A 269 7.09 5.39 -14.72
N ARG A 270 7.91 5.14 -15.76
CA ARG A 270 8.71 6.19 -16.43
C ARG A 270 7.88 7.23 -17.18
N GLN A 271 6.63 6.93 -17.51
CA GLN A 271 5.71 7.85 -18.21
C GLN A 271 4.73 8.53 -17.24
N VAL A 272 4.62 8.10 -16.01
CA VAL A 272 3.76 8.75 -15.01
C VAL A 272 4.20 10.20 -14.84
N PRO A 273 3.29 11.19 -14.98
CA PRO A 273 3.62 12.60 -14.81
C PRO A 273 4.30 12.86 -13.47
N PRO A 274 5.40 13.64 -13.45
CA PRO A 274 6.13 13.88 -12.23
C PRO A 274 5.27 14.66 -11.21
N VAL A 275 5.21 14.15 -9.99
CA VAL A 275 4.67 14.83 -8.82
C VAL A 275 5.86 15.21 -7.94
N MET A 276 6.11 16.50 -7.80
CA MET A 276 7.20 16.96 -6.95
C MET A 276 6.80 16.83 -5.48
N THR A 277 7.55 16.02 -4.75
CA THR A 277 7.49 15.93 -3.30
C THR A 277 8.80 16.44 -2.73
N GLN A 278 8.99 16.38 -1.42
CA GLN A 278 10.21 16.88 -0.81
C GLN A 278 11.44 16.13 -1.32
N SER A 279 12.40 16.84 -1.90
CA SER A 279 13.63 16.25 -2.43
C SER A 279 14.45 15.60 -1.32
N LEU A 280 14.97 14.42 -1.58
CA LEU A 280 15.97 13.81 -0.71
C LEU A 280 17.29 14.60 -0.86
N PRO A 281 18.02 14.82 0.24
CA PRO A 281 19.40 15.28 0.14
C PRO A 281 20.23 14.33 -0.74
N ALA A 282 21.25 14.86 -1.41
CA ALA A 282 22.17 14.04 -2.19
C ALA A 282 22.76 12.91 -1.33
N ALA A 283 22.92 11.73 -1.93
CA ALA A 283 23.61 10.65 -1.23
C ALA A 283 25.03 11.10 -0.86
N PRO A 284 25.50 10.83 0.38
CA PRO A 284 26.87 11.12 0.76
C PRO A 284 27.83 10.34 -0.14
N SER A 285 28.91 10.97 -0.53
CA SER A 285 29.96 10.33 -1.33
C SER A 285 30.65 9.19 -0.57
N ARG A 286 30.57 9.20 0.74
CA ARG A 286 31.09 8.17 1.65
C ARG A 286 30.35 8.28 2.99
N PRO A 287 29.97 7.15 3.65
CA PRO A 287 29.40 7.20 4.99
C PRO A 287 30.44 7.80 5.96
N ALA A 288 29.96 8.54 6.93
CA ALA A 288 30.81 9.05 7.99
C ALA A 288 31.42 7.86 8.74
N ARG A 289 32.74 7.84 8.85
CA ARG A 289 33.42 6.81 9.62
C ARG A 289 33.24 7.13 11.12
N VAL A 290 32.58 6.23 11.83
CA VAL A 290 32.47 6.34 13.28
C VAL A 290 33.72 5.69 13.89
N ASP A 291 34.43 6.46 14.71
CA ASP A 291 35.51 5.90 15.49
C ASP A 291 34.89 5.14 16.68
N PRO A 292 35.05 3.82 16.75
CA PRO A 292 34.47 3.04 17.84
C PRO A 292 35.01 3.44 19.22
N ASP A 293 36.20 4.05 19.30
CA ASP A 293 36.83 4.50 20.57
C ASP A 293 36.16 5.80 21.07
N THR A 294 35.35 6.49 20.26
CA THR A 294 34.62 7.68 20.68
C THR A 294 33.24 7.41 21.29
N VAL A 295 32.80 6.13 21.29
CA VAL A 295 31.53 5.74 21.89
C VAL A 295 31.76 5.46 23.38
N GLU A 296 31.38 6.41 24.23
CA GLU A 296 31.42 6.25 25.67
C GLU A 296 30.33 5.30 26.17
N GLY A 297 30.73 4.28 26.93
CA GLY A 297 29.83 3.37 27.63
C GLY A 297 30.11 1.89 27.37
N PRO A 298 29.60 1.00 28.24
CA PRO A 298 29.80 -0.42 28.06
C PRO A 298 28.99 -0.91 26.84
N ILE A 299 29.68 -1.52 25.87
CA ILE A 299 29.05 -2.25 24.77
C ILE A 299 28.42 -3.51 25.35
N THR A 300 27.18 -3.40 25.77
CA THR A 300 26.40 -4.55 26.24
C THR A 300 25.57 -5.09 25.09
N GLY A 301 25.71 -6.41 24.83
CA GLY A 301 24.93 -7.02 23.76
C GLY A 301 23.41 -6.72 23.87
N TRP A 302 22.68 -6.78 22.77
CA TRP A 302 21.27 -6.44 22.63
C TRP A 302 20.33 -7.00 23.72
N ARG A 303 20.69 -8.11 24.36
CA ARG A 303 19.92 -8.73 25.45
C ARG A 303 19.80 -7.88 26.71
N ASN A 304 20.63 -6.86 26.86
CA ASN A 304 20.64 -5.98 28.02
C ASN A 304 20.02 -4.61 27.76
N LEU A 305 19.48 -4.35 26.55
CA LEU A 305 18.89 -3.05 26.21
C LEU A 305 17.69 -2.70 27.08
N ALA A 306 16.85 -3.67 27.41
CA ALA A 306 15.67 -3.48 28.28
C ALA A 306 16.05 -3.00 29.70
N ASN A 307 17.23 -3.36 30.21
CA ASN A 307 17.74 -2.96 31.51
C ASN A 307 18.64 -1.73 31.46
N ASN A 308 18.95 -1.25 30.26
CA ASN A 308 19.82 -0.08 30.07
C ASN A 308 18.94 1.15 29.82
N ALA A 309 18.91 2.06 30.80
CA ALA A 309 18.16 3.33 30.69
C ALA A 309 18.82 4.35 29.75
N THR A 310 19.84 3.96 28.95
CA THR A 310 20.52 4.89 28.06
C THR A 310 19.60 5.39 26.95
N THR A 311 19.68 6.68 26.70
CA THR A 311 19.11 7.36 25.53
C THR A 311 20.20 7.89 24.60
N ASP A 312 21.43 7.40 24.77
CA ASP A 312 22.53 7.66 23.84
C ASP A 312 22.39 6.77 22.59
N GLY A 313 22.07 7.40 21.46
CA GLY A 313 21.85 6.70 20.18
C GLY A 313 23.10 5.94 19.68
N ALA A 314 24.32 6.43 19.97
CA ALA A 314 25.55 5.75 19.60
C ALA A 314 25.72 4.46 20.39
N VAL A 315 25.48 4.50 21.70
CA VAL A 315 25.54 3.30 22.58
C VAL A 315 24.47 2.28 22.16
N LEU A 316 23.24 2.73 21.86
CA LEU A 316 22.17 1.86 21.37
C LEU A 316 22.56 1.18 20.05
N TYR A 317 23.12 1.94 19.10
CA TYR A 317 23.57 1.42 17.81
C TYR A 317 24.66 0.36 17.97
N GLN A 318 25.71 0.68 18.75
CA GLN A 318 26.81 -0.26 18.99
C GLN A 318 26.34 -1.56 19.65
N SER A 319 25.38 -1.46 20.56
CA SER A 319 24.87 -2.62 21.32
C SER A 319 23.94 -3.52 20.50
N ALA A 320 23.12 -2.95 19.58
CA ALA A 320 22.04 -3.67 18.91
C ALA A 320 22.23 -3.85 17.40
N CYS A 321 22.94 -2.93 16.74
CA CYS A 321 22.92 -2.81 15.27
C CYS A 321 24.28 -3.09 14.63
N ALA A 322 25.39 -2.72 15.31
CA ALA A 322 26.73 -2.77 14.74
C ALA A 322 27.20 -4.17 14.36
N SER A 323 26.68 -5.22 15.01
CA SER A 323 27.01 -6.62 14.67
C SER A 323 26.63 -6.99 13.22
N CYS A 324 25.54 -6.42 12.70
CA CYS A 324 25.08 -6.69 11.34
C CYS A 324 25.40 -5.54 10.38
N HIS A 325 25.32 -4.29 10.86
CA HIS A 325 25.51 -3.11 10.02
C HIS A 325 26.93 -2.54 10.04
N GLY A 326 27.85 -3.10 10.86
CA GLY A 326 29.19 -2.57 11.06
C GLY A 326 29.19 -1.35 11.99
N VAL A 327 30.31 -1.09 12.66
CA VAL A 327 30.47 0.09 13.54
C VAL A 327 30.41 1.40 12.75
N ASP A 328 30.81 1.36 11.50
CA ASP A 328 30.83 2.49 10.56
C ASP A 328 29.60 2.50 9.60
N GLY A 329 28.64 1.60 9.80
CA GLY A 329 27.43 1.51 8.98
C GLY A 329 27.61 0.95 7.57
N THR A 330 28.81 0.43 7.22
CA THR A 330 29.12 -0.08 5.87
C THR A 330 28.51 -1.45 5.57
N GLY A 331 27.95 -2.10 6.60
CA GLY A 331 27.36 -3.43 6.49
C GLY A 331 28.36 -4.56 6.62
N THR A 332 27.96 -5.63 7.31
CA THR A 332 28.68 -6.91 7.37
C THR A 332 27.74 -8.04 6.94
N ALA A 333 26.59 -8.17 7.60
CA ALA A 333 25.49 -9.05 7.26
C ALA A 333 24.23 -8.28 6.83
N GLY A 334 24.13 -7.01 7.23
CA GLY A 334 23.07 -6.08 6.82
C GLY A 334 23.52 -5.15 5.68
N PRO A 335 22.62 -4.31 5.15
CA PRO A 335 22.93 -3.35 4.11
C PRO A 335 23.86 -2.23 4.62
N ASP A 336 24.58 -1.59 3.68
CA ASP A 336 25.28 -0.33 3.89
C ASP A 336 24.27 0.79 4.17
N LEU A 337 24.24 1.27 5.40
CA LEU A 337 23.30 2.30 5.86
C LEU A 337 23.48 3.62 5.13
N GLY A 338 24.72 3.98 4.76
CA GLY A 338 25.01 5.21 4.03
C GLY A 338 24.37 5.27 2.63
N ARG A 339 24.00 4.12 2.08
CA ARG A 339 23.31 4.04 0.77
C ARG A 339 21.81 4.07 0.90
N LEU A 340 21.23 3.73 2.06
CA LEU A 340 19.79 3.65 2.23
C LEU A 340 19.13 5.02 2.07
N ARG A 341 18.21 5.11 1.12
CA ARG A 341 17.50 6.36 0.79
C ARG A 341 16.59 6.82 1.93
N ASP A 342 15.99 5.88 2.64
CA ASP A 342 15.06 6.17 3.74
C ASP A 342 15.71 6.92 4.89
N LEU A 343 17.02 6.76 5.11
CA LEU A 343 17.73 7.54 6.13
C LEU A 343 17.78 9.04 5.82
N ARG A 344 17.62 9.41 4.54
CA ARG A 344 17.57 10.80 4.07
C ARG A 344 16.16 11.29 3.80
N SER A 345 15.14 10.44 3.97
CA SER A 345 13.75 10.86 3.81
C SER A 345 13.42 12.04 4.71
N ALA A 346 12.53 12.92 4.24
CA ALA A 346 11.99 13.99 5.06
C ALA A 346 11.31 13.48 6.33
N HIS A 347 10.74 12.29 6.24
CA HIS A 347 9.97 11.67 7.31
C HIS A 347 10.71 10.43 7.84
N PRO A 348 10.80 10.27 9.17
CA PRO A 348 11.50 9.15 9.79
C PRO A 348 10.68 7.86 9.85
N ASN A 349 9.46 7.87 9.32
CA ASN A 349 8.47 6.81 9.49
C ASN A 349 9.01 5.42 9.19
N ASN A 350 9.58 5.20 7.99
CA ASN A 350 10.08 3.89 7.59
C ASN A 350 11.21 3.41 8.49
N LEU A 351 12.13 4.29 8.85
CA LEU A 351 13.21 3.95 9.77
C LEU A 351 12.67 3.54 11.14
N VAL A 352 11.73 4.30 11.70
CA VAL A 352 11.10 4.00 13.00
C VAL A 352 10.38 2.64 12.94
N GLN A 353 9.61 2.41 11.88
CA GLN A 353 8.90 1.13 11.68
C GLN A 353 9.86 -0.04 11.54
N VAL A 354 10.96 0.13 10.79
CA VAL A 354 11.98 -0.91 10.62
C VAL A 354 12.73 -1.18 11.92
N ILE A 355 13.08 -0.16 12.70
CA ILE A 355 13.70 -0.36 14.02
C ILE A 355 12.73 -1.11 14.95
N ALA A 356 11.47 -0.68 15.01
CA ALA A 356 10.50 -1.24 15.93
C ALA A 356 10.01 -2.64 15.52
N GLY A 357 9.61 -2.83 14.27
CA GLY A 357 8.98 -4.04 13.76
C GLY A 357 9.92 -5.02 13.08
N GLY A 358 11.10 -4.54 12.65
CA GLY A 358 12.04 -5.35 11.87
C GLY A 358 11.63 -5.51 10.39
N ILE A 359 12.35 -6.37 9.71
CA ILE A 359 12.09 -6.82 8.33
C ILE A 359 12.13 -8.35 8.34
N ASN A 360 11.12 -8.96 7.75
CA ASN A 360 11.02 -10.39 7.58
C ASN A 360 10.48 -10.68 6.17
N LEU A 361 11.38 -10.93 5.22
CA LEU A 361 11.04 -11.23 3.84
C LEU A 361 11.55 -12.64 3.51
N GLU A 362 10.66 -13.50 3.07
CA GLU A 362 10.99 -14.82 2.54
C GLU A 362 10.67 -14.84 1.04
N MET A 363 11.70 -15.09 0.21
CA MET A 363 11.58 -15.14 -1.24
C MET A 363 12.56 -16.16 -1.80
N ASP A 364 12.08 -17.07 -2.63
CA ASP A 364 12.89 -18.09 -3.32
C ASP A 364 13.83 -18.87 -2.37
N GLY A 365 13.36 -19.19 -1.17
CA GLY A 365 14.15 -19.88 -0.15
C GLY A 365 15.24 -19.03 0.48
N LYS A 366 15.26 -17.72 0.23
CA LYS A 366 16.13 -16.74 0.90
C LYS A 366 15.34 -15.96 1.92
N HIS A 367 15.94 -15.76 3.07
CA HIS A 367 15.34 -15.04 4.17
C HIS A 367 16.15 -13.77 4.47
N ILE A 368 15.50 -12.62 4.30
CA ILE A 368 16.05 -11.33 4.74
C ILE A 368 15.40 -11.02 6.08
N LEU A 369 16.21 -11.08 7.12
CA LEU A 369 15.74 -10.89 8.49
C LEU A 369 16.49 -9.75 9.16
N MET A 370 15.78 -8.75 9.61
CA MET A 370 16.21 -7.79 10.61
C MET A 370 15.27 -7.91 11.81
N PRO A 371 15.74 -8.18 13.03
CA PRO A 371 14.85 -8.27 14.19
C PRO A 371 14.23 -6.92 14.51
N GLY A 372 13.00 -6.93 15.02
CA GLY A 372 12.36 -5.75 15.59
C GLY A 372 12.79 -5.56 17.06
N PHE A 373 12.85 -4.31 17.50
CA PHE A 373 13.33 -3.94 18.83
C PHE A 373 12.27 -3.32 19.74
N ARG A 374 10.98 -3.36 19.34
CA ARG A 374 9.90 -2.73 20.11
C ARG A 374 9.76 -3.28 21.53
N ASP A 375 10.06 -4.57 21.72
CA ASP A 375 9.99 -5.22 23.06
C ASP A 375 11.23 -4.94 23.90
N GLN A 376 12.32 -4.43 23.30
CA GLN A 376 13.59 -4.15 23.96
C GLN A 376 13.90 -2.67 24.12
N MET A 377 13.22 -1.80 23.36
CA MET A 377 13.44 -0.35 23.37
C MET A 377 12.11 0.38 23.57
N ASN A 378 12.09 1.37 24.43
CA ASN A 378 10.98 2.30 24.54
C ASN A 378 11.02 3.36 23.41
N ASN A 379 9.99 4.19 23.32
CA ASN A 379 9.87 5.18 22.24
C ASN A 379 11.01 6.22 22.27
N GLU A 380 11.47 6.62 23.47
CA GLU A 380 12.59 7.57 23.63
C GLU A 380 13.90 7.00 23.10
N GLN A 381 14.16 5.71 23.36
CA GLN A 381 15.34 4.99 22.86
C GLN A 381 15.27 4.81 21.34
N ILE A 382 14.11 4.44 20.79
CA ILE A 382 13.91 4.35 19.33
C ILE A 382 14.14 5.72 18.68
N ALA A 383 13.64 6.80 19.29
CA ALA A 383 13.85 8.16 18.81
C ALA A 383 15.36 8.52 18.81
N ALA A 384 16.06 8.24 19.90
CA ALA A 384 17.49 8.53 20.03
C ALA A 384 18.32 7.75 18.99
N LEU A 385 18.02 6.45 18.82
CA LEU A 385 18.65 5.59 17.82
C LEU A 385 18.37 6.10 16.39
N ALA A 386 17.13 6.44 16.07
CA ALA A 386 16.76 6.95 14.75
C ALA A 386 17.48 8.28 14.43
N ARG A 387 17.58 9.20 15.41
CA ARG A 387 18.35 10.44 15.25
C ARG A 387 19.82 10.17 14.98
N TYR A 388 20.42 9.25 15.75
CA TYR A 388 21.82 8.86 15.57
C TYR A 388 22.07 8.28 14.18
N VAL A 389 21.27 7.30 13.76
CA VAL A 389 21.42 6.64 12.45
C VAL A 389 21.25 7.62 11.30
N ARG A 390 20.26 8.53 11.38
CA ARG A 390 20.03 9.55 10.35
C ARG A 390 21.14 10.60 10.29
N SER A 391 21.61 11.06 11.43
CA SER A 391 22.67 12.08 11.47
C SER A 391 24.03 11.52 11.05
N THR A 392 24.35 10.29 11.50
CA THR A 392 25.66 9.67 11.28
C THR A 392 25.76 9.06 9.87
N PHE A 393 24.82 8.19 9.50
CA PHE A 393 24.90 7.46 8.23
C PHE A 393 24.08 8.12 7.12
N GLY A 394 22.93 8.69 7.44
CA GLY A 394 22.13 9.45 6.48
C GLY A 394 22.70 10.85 6.17
N GLN A 395 23.59 11.35 7.00
CA GLN A 395 24.16 12.71 6.94
C GLN A 395 23.11 13.82 6.89
N VAL A 396 22.05 13.69 7.69
CA VAL A 396 20.97 14.67 7.85
C VAL A 396 21.01 15.20 9.29
N PRO A 397 21.88 16.17 9.59
CA PRO A 397 22.06 16.69 10.95
C PRO A 397 20.77 17.29 11.50
N GLY A 398 20.48 17.02 12.77
CA GLY A 398 19.31 17.57 13.46
C GLY A 398 17.96 17.02 13.02
N ALA A 399 17.92 16.11 12.02
CA ALA A 399 16.69 15.50 11.56
C ALA A 399 16.46 14.15 12.25
N GLY A 400 15.35 14.02 12.95
CA GLY A 400 14.95 12.75 13.54
C GLY A 400 13.77 12.95 14.48
N PRO A 401 13.05 11.88 14.80
CA PRO A 401 11.86 11.95 15.61
C PRO A 401 12.18 12.23 17.07
N ASP A 402 11.23 12.85 17.76
CA ASP A 402 11.14 12.81 19.21
C ASP A 402 10.32 11.60 19.68
N GLU A 403 10.18 11.43 20.98
CA GLU A 403 9.41 10.33 21.58
C GLU A 403 7.94 10.36 21.17
N GLN A 404 7.33 11.53 21.06
CA GLN A 404 5.91 11.69 20.71
C GLN A 404 5.67 11.36 19.24
N GLU A 405 6.58 11.75 18.35
CA GLU A 405 6.55 11.39 16.94
C GLU A 405 6.70 9.88 16.76
N VAL A 406 7.63 9.23 17.48
CA VAL A 406 7.75 7.77 17.48
C VAL A 406 6.45 7.12 17.96
N ALA A 407 5.88 7.59 19.07
CA ALA A 407 4.61 7.07 19.58
C ALA A 407 3.48 7.22 18.55
N SER A 408 3.43 8.35 17.85
CA SER A 408 2.46 8.60 16.78
C SER A 408 2.64 7.65 15.60
N ILE A 409 3.87 7.49 15.10
CA ILE A 409 4.19 6.59 14.00
C ILE A 409 3.82 5.14 14.34
N LEU A 410 4.17 4.68 15.55
CA LEU A 410 3.94 3.31 15.99
C LEU A 410 2.51 3.02 16.45
N SER A 411 1.69 4.06 16.65
CA SER A 411 0.27 3.88 16.99
C SER A 411 -0.60 3.47 15.80
N ASP A 412 -0.01 3.41 14.60
CA ASP A 412 -0.70 3.05 13.33
C ASP A 412 -1.92 3.92 13.01
N LYS A 413 -1.99 5.12 13.61
CA LYS A 413 -3.08 6.06 13.38
C LYS A 413 -2.76 6.92 12.16
N THR A 414 -3.25 6.50 11.00
CA THR A 414 -3.28 7.38 9.84
C THR A 414 -4.06 8.65 10.19
N PRO A 415 -3.48 9.86 10.02
CA PRO A 415 -4.19 11.10 10.27
C PRO A 415 -5.47 11.14 9.43
N VAL A 416 -6.59 11.29 10.07
CA VAL A 416 -7.88 11.46 9.39
C VAL A 416 -8.32 12.90 9.45
N SER A 417 -9.08 13.32 8.43
CA SER A 417 -9.64 14.65 8.43
C SER A 417 -10.60 14.84 9.61
N TRP A 418 -10.70 16.07 10.10
CA TRP A 418 -11.66 16.43 11.15
C TRP A 418 -13.11 16.08 10.77
N LEU A 419 -13.45 16.13 9.47
CA LEU A 419 -14.78 15.74 8.98
C LEU A 419 -15.10 14.28 9.30
N ILE A 420 -14.16 13.37 9.18
CA ILE A 420 -14.34 11.95 9.54
C ILE A 420 -14.50 11.82 11.06
N ASN A 421 -13.67 12.50 11.85
CA ASN A 421 -13.75 12.45 13.30
C ASN A 421 -15.08 12.97 13.84
N TYR A 422 -15.63 14.02 13.23
CA TYR A 422 -16.92 14.60 13.62
C TYR A 422 -18.12 14.10 12.81
N ALA A 423 -17.93 13.20 11.84
CA ALA A 423 -18.99 12.70 10.98
C ALA A 423 -20.21 12.15 11.75
N PRO A 424 -20.06 11.39 12.86
CA PRO A 424 -21.21 10.94 13.64
C PRO A 424 -22.02 12.10 14.21
N ALA A 425 -21.37 13.11 14.79
CA ALA A 425 -22.05 14.29 15.34
C ALA A 425 -22.72 15.12 14.25
N LEU A 426 -22.05 15.33 13.14
CA LEU A 426 -22.60 16.07 11.98
C LEU A 426 -23.79 15.35 11.37
N ALA A 427 -23.75 14.04 11.24
CA ALA A 427 -24.85 13.25 10.71
C ALA A 427 -26.07 13.29 11.66
N CYS A 428 -25.85 13.11 12.97
CA CYS A 428 -26.94 13.24 13.96
C CYS A 428 -27.55 14.64 13.95
N GLY A 429 -26.72 15.69 13.92
CA GLY A 429 -27.19 17.08 13.83
C GLY A 429 -28.04 17.33 12.56
N SER A 430 -27.59 16.84 11.41
CA SER A 430 -28.32 16.95 10.16
C SER A 430 -29.68 16.25 10.18
N ILE A 431 -29.77 15.08 10.83
CA ILE A 431 -31.02 14.34 10.99
C ILE A 431 -31.99 15.15 11.88
N VAL A 432 -31.51 15.71 12.99
CA VAL A 432 -32.32 16.55 13.88
C VAL A 432 -32.89 17.76 13.12
N VAL A 433 -32.03 18.47 12.38
CA VAL A 433 -32.46 19.62 11.55
C VAL A 433 -33.52 19.20 10.54
N LEU A 434 -33.31 18.06 9.85
CA LEU A 434 -34.30 17.55 8.89
C LEU A 434 -35.66 17.23 9.53
N VAL A 435 -35.64 16.57 10.69
CA VAL A 435 -36.86 16.25 11.45
C VAL A 435 -37.61 17.52 11.86
N LEU A 436 -36.89 18.55 12.33
CA LEU A 436 -37.46 19.83 12.71
C LEU A 436 -38.06 20.55 11.49
N LEU A 437 -37.39 20.55 10.34
CA LEU A 437 -37.88 21.13 9.12
C LEU A 437 -39.16 20.43 8.61
N VAL A 438 -39.16 19.12 8.62
CA VAL A 438 -40.32 18.31 8.25
C VAL A 438 -41.49 18.59 9.20
N GLY A 439 -41.24 18.59 10.50
CA GLY A 439 -42.24 18.93 11.52
C GLY A 439 -42.82 20.32 11.32
N TRP A 440 -41.98 21.31 11.00
CA TRP A 440 -42.42 22.68 10.71
C TRP A 440 -43.26 22.78 9.44
N VAL A 441 -42.91 22.06 8.36
CA VAL A 441 -43.72 22.01 7.14
C VAL A 441 -45.09 21.40 7.40
N PHE A 442 -45.15 20.30 8.18
CA PHE A 442 -46.43 19.69 8.57
C PHE A 442 -47.30 20.60 9.46
N ALA A 443 -46.65 21.30 10.44
CA ALA A 443 -47.37 22.28 11.26
C ALA A 443 -47.97 23.42 10.45
N ARG A 444 -47.24 23.96 9.46
CA ARG A 444 -47.75 25.01 8.55
C ARG A 444 -48.85 24.56 7.60
N ARG A 445 -48.95 23.27 7.29
CA ARG A 445 -50.06 22.75 6.44
C ARG A 445 -51.35 22.53 7.22
N LYS A 446 -51.28 22.57 8.57
CA LYS A 446 -52.48 22.42 9.44
C LYS A 446 -52.98 23.75 9.96
N ALA A 447 -52.24 24.82 9.82
CA ALA A 447 -52.66 26.20 10.11
C ALA A 447 -53.15 26.87 8.78
#